data_f1bf429586d8c9088808e5ffa8dab9d5
#
_entry.id   f1bf429586d8c9088808e5ffa8dab9d5
#
_cell.length_a   1.000
_cell.length_b   1.000
_cell.length_c   1.000
_cell.angle_alpha   90.00
_cell.angle_beta   90.00
_cell.angle_gamma   90.00
#
_symmetry.space_group_name_H-M   'P 1'
#
loop_
_entity.id
_entity.type
_entity.pdbx_description
1 polymer ?
#
loop_
_entity_poly.entity_id
_entity_poly.type
_entity_poly.pdbx_seq_one_letter_code
_entity_poly.pdbx_strand_id
1 'polypeptide(L)'
;MMENFVLYELNERIAWITLNRPEKRNALSYNFVAELKATINLAIHEPDCKVIVLKSAGETFCSGADLESLQKLQSNTYDENLEDSKHLQELFLMIYESPKPVISMVDGQAFAGGCGLATICDFCFASHNAKFAYTEVKIGFIPAIVMVFLLRKIGEQAARRILLTGDVFDVETAKELGLIHAIYETEILEEKVKEFALRLCKQTSAQSLALTKEMISKVQNLGLYDALQYASEMNAKARASDDCKKGISAFLNKEKLQW
;
A
#
# COMPACT_ATOMS: atom_id res chain seq x y z
N MET A 1 -1.04 -27.02 -13.93
CA MET A 1 -1.93 -25.88 -13.67
C MET A 1 -1.02 -24.72 -13.29
N MET A 2 -1.18 -23.54 -13.92
CA MET A 2 -0.42 -22.38 -13.45
C MET A 2 -0.96 -22.07 -12.04
N GLU A 3 -0.07 -22.00 -11.07
CA GLU A 3 -0.42 -21.55 -9.72
C GLU A 3 -0.78 -20.07 -9.83
N ASN A 4 -2.00 -19.71 -9.45
CA ASN A 4 -2.40 -18.30 -9.33
C ASN A 4 -1.93 -17.79 -7.97
N PHE A 5 -0.79 -17.13 -7.93
CA PHE A 5 -0.24 -16.54 -6.69
C PHE A 5 -1.02 -15.34 -6.20
N VAL A 6 -1.79 -14.71 -7.08
CA VAL A 6 -2.60 -13.53 -6.77
C VAL A 6 -4.02 -13.74 -7.29
N LEU A 7 -5.02 -13.61 -6.40
CA LEU A 7 -6.42 -13.65 -6.80
C LEU A 7 -6.96 -12.23 -6.94
N TYR A 8 -7.84 -12.03 -7.92
CA TYR A 8 -8.48 -10.75 -8.20
C TYR A 8 -10.00 -10.92 -8.23
N GLU A 9 -10.69 -10.05 -7.52
CA GLU A 9 -12.14 -9.92 -7.56
C GLU A 9 -12.53 -8.44 -7.56
N LEU A 10 -13.41 -8.03 -8.47
CA LEU A 10 -14.01 -6.70 -8.48
C LEU A 10 -15.44 -6.78 -7.96
N ASN A 11 -15.72 -6.12 -6.86
CA ASN A 11 -17.05 -6.08 -6.26
C ASN A 11 -17.34 -4.69 -5.69
N GLU A 12 -18.50 -4.12 -5.97
CA GLU A 12 -18.95 -2.83 -5.44
C GLU A 12 -17.93 -1.69 -5.62
N ARG A 13 -17.22 -1.66 -6.77
CA ARG A 13 -16.14 -0.71 -7.11
C ARG A 13 -14.87 -0.89 -6.28
N ILE A 14 -14.73 -1.99 -5.57
CA ILE A 14 -13.55 -2.36 -4.80
C ILE A 14 -12.87 -3.53 -5.50
N ALA A 15 -11.60 -3.35 -5.89
CA ALA A 15 -10.75 -4.44 -6.35
C ALA A 15 -10.12 -5.13 -5.14
N TRP A 16 -10.56 -6.35 -4.87
CA TRP A 16 -9.97 -7.21 -3.85
C TRP A 16 -8.83 -8.02 -4.48
N ILE A 17 -7.62 -7.80 -3.99
CA ILE A 17 -6.42 -8.51 -4.42
C ILE A 17 -5.92 -9.35 -3.26
N THR A 18 -5.95 -10.68 -3.44
CA THR A 18 -5.54 -11.60 -2.38
C THR A 18 -4.17 -12.20 -2.70
N LEU A 19 -3.22 -12.02 -1.80
CA LEU A 19 -1.94 -12.72 -1.81
C LEU A 19 -2.22 -14.20 -1.52
N ASN A 20 -1.99 -15.09 -2.49
CA ASN A 20 -2.47 -16.46 -2.47
C ASN A 20 -1.35 -17.49 -2.62
N ARG A 21 -0.40 -17.44 -1.70
CA ARG A 21 0.71 -18.38 -1.59
C ARG A 21 0.95 -18.77 -0.12
N PRO A 22 -0.13 -19.20 0.60
CA PRO A 22 -0.09 -19.40 2.05
C PRO A 22 0.93 -20.44 2.50
N GLU A 23 1.19 -21.49 1.70
CA GLU A 23 2.18 -22.56 1.97
C GLU A 23 3.63 -22.02 2.02
N LYS A 24 3.90 -20.88 1.39
CA LYS A 24 5.16 -20.13 1.44
C LYS A 24 5.00 -18.82 2.25
N ARG A 25 3.96 -18.70 3.10
CA ARG A 25 3.66 -17.51 3.91
C ARG A 25 3.59 -16.22 3.08
N ASN A 26 3.09 -16.31 1.86
CA ASN A 26 2.98 -15.21 0.91
C ASN A 26 4.31 -14.46 0.67
N ALA A 27 5.43 -15.19 0.71
CA ALA A 27 6.77 -14.65 0.50
C ALA A 27 6.93 -14.11 -0.94
N LEU A 28 7.63 -12.98 -1.06
CA LEU A 28 7.84 -12.25 -2.31
C LEU A 28 8.94 -12.93 -3.13
N SER A 29 8.54 -13.83 -4.04
CA SER A 29 9.41 -14.33 -5.11
C SER A 29 9.29 -13.41 -6.33
N TYR A 30 10.25 -13.48 -7.26
CA TYR A 30 10.23 -12.67 -8.49
C TYR A 30 8.91 -12.82 -9.26
N ASN A 31 8.44 -14.04 -9.46
CA ASN A 31 7.20 -14.32 -10.18
C ASN A 31 5.97 -13.82 -9.42
N PHE A 32 5.95 -13.95 -8.09
CA PHE A 32 4.88 -13.43 -7.27
C PHE A 32 4.80 -11.89 -7.36
N VAL A 33 5.94 -11.20 -7.29
CA VAL A 33 6.01 -9.74 -7.48
C VAL A 33 5.55 -9.34 -8.88
N ALA A 34 5.92 -10.10 -9.92
CA ALA A 34 5.48 -9.85 -11.29
C ALA A 34 3.96 -9.97 -11.44
N GLU A 35 3.36 -11.04 -10.89
CA GLU A 35 1.91 -11.27 -10.94
C GLU A 35 1.15 -10.21 -10.11
N LEU A 36 1.68 -9.84 -8.94
CA LEU A 36 1.08 -8.78 -8.10
C LEU A 36 1.13 -7.41 -8.81
N LYS A 37 2.24 -7.06 -9.48
CA LYS A 37 2.31 -5.85 -10.31
C LYS A 37 1.28 -5.86 -11.43
N ALA A 38 1.15 -6.97 -12.14
CA ALA A 38 0.18 -7.11 -13.23
C ALA A 38 -1.27 -6.94 -12.71
N THR A 39 -1.58 -7.55 -11.56
CA THR A 39 -2.91 -7.48 -10.94
C THR A 39 -3.24 -6.08 -10.41
N ILE A 40 -2.27 -5.41 -9.77
CA ILE A 40 -2.45 -4.02 -9.33
C ILE A 40 -2.64 -3.09 -10.54
N ASN A 41 -1.85 -3.28 -11.61
CA ASN A 41 -1.99 -2.51 -12.84
C ASN A 41 -3.36 -2.71 -13.50
N LEU A 42 -3.89 -3.94 -13.51
CA LEU A 42 -5.25 -4.23 -13.93
C LEU A 42 -6.26 -3.42 -13.10
N ALA A 43 -6.16 -3.46 -11.78
CA ALA A 43 -7.06 -2.71 -10.88
C ALA A 43 -6.96 -1.19 -11.09
N ILE A 44 -5.76 -0.65 -11.33
CA ILE A 44 -5.54 0.78 -11.60
C ILE A 44 -6.28 1.21 -12.88
N HIS A 45 -6.27 0.40 -13.94
CA HIS A 45 -6.87 0.74 -15.23
C HIS A 45 -8.33 0.28 -15.38
N GLU A 46 -8.86 -0.48 -14.42
CA GLU A 46 -10.26 -0.92 -14.42
C GLU A 46 -11.21 0.26 -14.14
N PRO A 47 -12.06 0.68 -15.13
CA PRO A 47 -12.91 1.86 -14.96
C PRO A 47 -13.90 1.76 -13.80
N ASP A 48 -14.40 0.57 -13.54
CA ASP A 48 -15.36 0.32 -12.47
C ASP A 48 -14.72 0.20 -11.08
N CYS A 49 -13.38 0.14 -11.01
CA CYS A 49 -12.64 0.11 -9.76
C CYS A 49 -12.38 1.53 -9.25
N LYS A 50 -12.65 1.78 -7.99
CA LYS A 50 -12.32 3.05 -7.32
C LYS A 50 -11.37 2.91 -6.14
N VAL A 51 -11.38 1.77 -5.47
CA VAL A 51 -10.52 1.45 -4.32
C VAL A 51 -9.90 0.07 -4.52
N ILE A 52 -8.66 -0.08 -4.14
CA ILE A 52 -7.93 -1.36 -4.17
C ILE A 52 -7.73 -1.82 -2.73
N VAL A 53 -8.02 -3.08 -2.43
CA VAL A 53 -7.77 -3.71 -1.13
C VAL A 53 -6.82 -4.88 -1.33
N LEU A 54 -5.67 -4.84 -0.66
CA LEU A 54 -4.72 -5.95 -0.57
C LEU A 54 -5.01 -6.75 0.69
N LYS A 55 -5.27 -8.04 0.54
CA LYS A 55 -5.43 -8.99 1.65
C LYS A 55 -4.62 -10.26 1.37
N SER A 56 -4.58 -11.18 2.31
CA SER A 56 -3.85 -12.45 2.15
C SER A 56 -4.71 -13.65 2.46
N ALA A 57 -4.41 -14.76 1.83
CA ALA A 57 -4.86 -16.09 2.23
C ALA A 57 -3.92 -16.66 3.29
N GLY A 58 -4.47 -17.46 4.22
CA GLY A 58 -3.72 -18.08 5.31
C GLY A 58 -3.41 -17.15 6.47
N GLU A 59 -2.58 -17.63 7.39
CA GLU A 59 -2.31 -16.98 8.70
C GLU A 59 -1.23 -15.88 8.65
N THR A 60 -0.61 -15.67 7.49
CA THR A 60 0.46 -14.69 7.31
C THR A 60 0.10 -13.74 6.18
N PHE A 61 0.15 -12.43 6.45
CA PHE A 61 -0.02 -11.46 5.39
C PHE A 61 1.10 -11.59 4.35
N CYS A 62 2.35 -11.40 4.76
CA CYS A 62 3.52 -11.63 3.92
C CYS A 62 4.79 -11.71 4.78
N SER A 63 5.60 -12.74 4.59
CA SER A 63 6.83 -12.96 5.36
C SER A 63 8.07 -12.25 4.82
N GLY A 64 7.94 -11.45 3.76
CA GLY A 64 9.07 -10.78 3.10
C GLY A 64 9.67 -11.62 1.96
N ALA A 65 10.98 -11.58 1.78
CA ALA A 65 11.65 -12.26 0.68
C ALA A 65 11.48 -13.79 0.74
N ASP A 66 11.29 -14.40 -0.43
CA ASP A 66 11.22 -15.85 -0.56
C ASP A 66 12.59 -16.49 -0.27
N LEU A 67 12.61 -17.64 0.42
CA LEU A 67 13.85 -18.32 0.81
C LEU A 67 14.71 -18.74 -0.38
N GLU A 68 14.10 -19.18 -1.46
CA GLU A 68 14.83 -19.56 -2.68
C GLU A 68 15.46 -18.33 -3.35
N SER A 69 14.75 -17.18 -3.31
CA SER A 69 15.30 -15.91 -3.75
C SER A 69 16.49 -15.48 -2.88
N LEU A 70 16.39 -15.58 -1.55
CA LEU A 70 17.51 -15.29 -0.63
C LEU A 70 18.73 -16.18 -0.87
N GLN A 71 18.53 -17.46 -1.18
CA GLN A 71 19.64 -18.36 -1.52
C GLN A 71 20.35 -17.92 -2.81
N LYS A 72 19.61 -17.50 -3.84
CA LYS A 72 20.18 -17.00 -5.10
C LYS A 72 21.02 -15.73 -4.90
N LEU A 73 20.66 -14.86 -3.98
CA LEU A 73 21.44 -13.64 -3.69
C LEU A 73 22.90 -13.93 -3.36
N GLN A 74 23.22 -15.11 -2.82
CA GLN A 74 24.60 -15.51 -2.48
C GLN A 74 25.49 -15.73 -3.70
N SER A 75 24.90 -16.04 -4.85
CA SER A 75 25.62 -16.33 -6.10
C SER A 75 25.37 -15.31 -7.21
N ASN A 76 24.39 -14.43 -7.05
CA ASN A 76 24.06 -13.40 -8.01
C ASN A 76 25.18 -12.38 -8.17
N THR A 77 25.36 -11.88 -9.38
CA THR A 77 26.16 -10.69 -9.66
C THR A 77 25.50 -9.42 -9.09
N TYR A 78 26.25 -8.34 -9.07
CA TYR A 78 25.73 -7.01 -8.70
C TYR A 78 24.54 -6.62 -9.60
N ASP A 79 24.65 -6.83 -10.91
CA ASP A 79 23.62 -6.42 -11.87
C ASP A 79 22.32 -7.24 -11.69
N GLU A 80 22.43 -8.54 -11.43
CA GLU A 80 21.27 -9.40 -11.13
C GLU A 80 20.59 -8.97 -9.82
N ASN A 81 21.34 -8.64 -8.78
CA ASN A 81 20.80 -8.12 -7.52
C ASN A 81 20.17 -6.74 -7.68
N LEU A 82 20.73 -5.89 -8.53
CA LEU A 82 20.16 -4.58 -8.83
C LEU A 82 18.83 -4.70 -9.59
N GLU A 83 18.75 -5.63 -10.55
CA GLU A 83 17.52 -5.91 -11.30
C GLU A 83 16.40 -6.42 -10.39
N ASP A 84 16.69 -7.37 -9.51
CA ASP A 84 15.74 -7.89 -8.52
C ASP A 84 15.24 -6.76 -7.59
N SER A 85 16.14 -5.91 -7.12
CA SER A 85 15.79 -4.75 -6.30
C SER A 85 14.90 -3.75 -7.05
N LYS A 86 15.20 -3.48 -8.32
CA LYS A 86 14.36 -2.62 -9.17
C LYS A 86 12.97 -3.21 -9.40
N HIS A 87 12.91 -4.53 -9.61
CA HIS A 87 11.65 -5.23 -9.78
C HIS A 87 10.72 -5.08 -8.55
N LEU A 88 11.29 -5.17 -7.35
CA LEU A 88 10.55 -4.90 -6.11
C LEU A 88 10.22 -3.41 -5.94
N GLN A 89 11.16 -2.51 -6.25
CA GLN A 89 10.95 -1.06 -6.21
C GLN A 89 9.76 -0.63 -7.07
N GLU A 90 9.61 -1.18 -8.28
CA GLU A 90 8.49 -0.88 -9.18
C GLU A 90 7.14 -1.24 -8.56
N LEU A 91 7.02 -2.36 -7.86
CA LEU A 91 5.81 -2.73 -7.13
C LEU A 91 5.45 -1.68 -6.08
N PHE A 92 6.42 -1.28 -5.26
CA PHE A 92 6.19 -0.29 -4.20
C PHE A 92 5.82 1.08 -4.78
N LEU A 93 6.52 1.50 -5.82
CA LEU A 93 6.24 2.77 -6.47
C LEU A 93 4.85 2.78 -7.11
N MET A 94 4.44 1.68 -7.76
CA MET A 94 3.11 1.51 -8.35
C MET A 94 1.99 1.67 -7.31
N ILE A 95 2.15 1.13 -6.11
CA ILE A 95 1.17 1.30 -5.02
C ILE A 95 1.17 2.75 -4.52
N TYR A 96 2.35 3.31 -4.29
CA TYR A 96 2.53 4.66 -3.77
C TYR A 96 1.96 5.74 -4.70
N GLU A 97 2.18 5.60 -6.00
CA GLU A 97 1.73 6.54 -7.04
C GLU A 97 0.37 6.16 -7.65
N SER A 98 -0.26 5.07 -7.22
CA SER A 98 -1.58 4.67 -7.71
C SER A 98 -2.56 5.84 -7.63
N PRO A 99 -3.31 6.16 -8.70
CA PRO A 99 -4.35 7.19 -8.65
C PRO A 99 -5.56 6.78 -7.81
N LYS A 100 -5.66 5.49 -7.47
CA LYS A 100 -6.73 4.93 -6.63
C LYS A 100 -6.21 4.69 -5.22
N PRO A 101 -7.00 4.93 -4.17
CA PRO A 101 -6.64 4.54 -2.82
C PRO A 101 -6.35 3.04 -2.72
N VAL A 102 -5.25 2.70 -2.06
CA VAL A 102 -4.86 1.32 -1.78
C VAL A 102 -4.93 1.09 -0.27
N ILE A 103 -5.65 0.07 0.11
CA ILE A 103 -5.85 -0.35 1.50
C ILE A 103 -5.18 -1.70 1.71
N SER A 104 -4.40 -1.87 2.75
CA SER A 104 -3.96 -3.19 3.21
C SER A 104 -4.83 -3.68 4.37
N MET A 105 -5.22 -4.94 4.31
CA MET A 105 -5.92 -5.66 5.36
C MET A 105 -5.00 -6.76 5.89
N VAL A 106 -4.46 -6.56 7.08
CA VAL A 106 -3.42 -7.40 7.67
C VAL A 106 -4.00 -8.23 8.81
N ASP A 107 -4.13 -9.53 8.56
CA ASP A 107 -4.48 -10.50 9.59
C ASP A 107 -3.31 -11.47 9.73
N GLY A 108 -2.52 -11.33 10.81
CA GLY A 108 -1.32 -12.10 11.04
C GLY A 108 0.01 -11.37 10.76
N GLN A 109 1.03 -12.11 10.38
CA GLN A 109 2.41 -11.58 10.29
C GLN A 109 2.66 -10.82 9.00
N ALA A 110 3.27 -9.63 9.11
CA ALA A 110 3.79 -8.82 8.02
C ALA A 110 5.26 -8.47 8.32
N PHE A 111 6.21 -9.18 7.71
CA PHE A 111 7.63 -9.06 8.04
C PHE A 111 8.49 -8.61 6.85
N ALA A 112 9.58 -7.90 7.13
CA ALA A 112 10.54 -7.41 6.17
C ALA A 112 9.84 -6.67 4.97
N GLY A 113 10.11 -7.07 3.74
CA GLY A 113 9.40 -6.55 2.56
C GLY A 113 7.88 -6.68 2.64
N GLY A 114 7.35 -7.68 3.38
CA GLY A 114 5.92 -7.84 3.64
C GLY A 114 5.36 -6.77 4.57
N CYS A 115 6.13 -6.35 5.58
CA CYS A 115 5.78 -5.18 6.40
C CYS A 115 5.78 -3.91 5.54
N GLY A 116 6.77 -3.76 4.67
CA GLY A 116 6.80 -2.69 3.68
C GLY A 116 5.55 -2.69 2.80
N LEU A 117 5.16 -3.85 2.24
CA LEU A 117 3.97 -3.98 1.39
C LEU A 117 2.68 -3.58 2.14
N ALA A 118 2.53 -3.97 3.40
CA ALA A 118 1.40 -3.56 4.23
C ALA A 118 1.38 -2.05 4.47
N THR A 119 2.53 -1.47 4.81
CA THR A 119 2.63 -0.08 5.28
C THR A 119 2.80 0.94 4.17
N ILE A 120 3.13 0.54 2.92
CA ILE A 120 3.16 1.46 1.76
C ILE A 120 1.76 1.89 1.34
N CYS A 121 0.74 1.10 1.61
CA CYS A 121 -0.65 1.42 1.30
C CYS A 121 -1.10 2.72 1.98
N ASP A 122 -2.09 3.40 1.39
CA ASP A 122 -2.62 4.65 1.94
C ASP A 122 -3.23 4.44 3.33
N PHE A 123 -3.93 3.32 3.49
CA PHE A 123 -4.52 2.89 4.75
C PHE A 123 -4.13 1.45 5.04
N CYS A 124 -3.77 1.18 6.27
CA CYS A 124 -3.51 -0.18 6.74
C CYS A 124 -4.46 -0.48 7.92
N PHE A 125 -5.26 -1.52 7.77
CA PHE A 125 -6.11 -2.04 8.82
C PHE A 125 -5.55 -3.38 9.29
N ALA A 126 -5.54 -3.62 10.57
CA ALA A 126 -4.96 -4.84 11.12
C ALA A 126 -5.88 -5.50 12.14
N SER A 127 -5.76 -6.83 12.27
CA SER A 127 -6.33 -7.56 13.41
C SER A 127 -5.44 -7.45 14.63
N HIS A 128 -5.96 -7.77 15.82
CA HIS A 128 -5.16 -7.89 17.03
C HIS A 128 -4.07 -8.97 16.95
N ASN A 129 -4.21 -9.93 16.03
CA ASN A 129 -3.22 -10.99 15.81
C ASN A 129 -2.02 -10.54 14.96
N ALA A 130 -2.13 -9.40 14.29
CA ALA A 130 -1.09 -8.93 13.40
C ALA A 130 0.21 -8.59 14.14
N LYS A 131 1.32 -8.93 13.53
CA LYS A 131 2.68 -8.61 14.00
C LYS A 131 3.47 -8.02 12.84
N PHE A 132 4.27 -7.04 13.15
CA PHE A 132 5.07 -6.30 12.17
C PHE A 132 6.56 -6.37 12.54
N ALA A 133 7.43 -6.40 11.54
CA ALA A 133 8.87 -6.29 11.76
C ALA A 133 9.61 -5.93 10.48
N TYR A 134 10.75 -5.25 10.60
CA TYR A 134 11.74 -5.06 9.54
C TYR A 134 13.03 -5.79 9.96
N THR A 135 13.09 -7.09 9.67
CA THR A 135 14.08 -8.02 10.24
C THR A 135 15.38 -8.09 9.45
N GLU A 136 15.52 -7.34 8.36
CA GLU A 136 16.65 -7.40 7.42
C GLU A 136 18.00 -7.28 8.10
N VAL A 137 18.15 -6.37 9.06
CA VAL A 137 19.40 -6.13 9.77
C VAL A 137 19.90 -7.33 10.60
N LYS A 138 18.98 -8.25 10.98
CA LYS A 138 19.32 -9.45 11.75
C LYS A 138 20.03 -10.52 10.93
N ILE A 139 19.94 -10.43 9.60
CA ILE A 139 20.60 -11.37 8.67
C ILE A 139 21.71 -10.68 7.85
N GLY A 140 22.13 -9.47 8.22
CA GLY A 140 23.16 -8.72 7.50
C GLY A 140 22.66 -8.05 6.22
N PHE A 141 21.34 -7.92 6.05
CA PHE A 141 20.69 -7.24 4.93
C PHE A 141 20.18 -5.87 5.37
N ILE A 142 19.70 -5.05 4.43
CA ILE A 142 19.17 -3.71 4.72
C ILE A 142 17.73 -3.55 4.18
N PRO A 143 16.83 -2.91 4.89
CA PRO A 143 15.46 -2.61 4.43
C PRO A 143 15.46 -1.40 3.44
N ALA A 144 16.26 -1.47 2.36
CA ALA A 144 16.61 -0.32 1.54
C ALA A 144 15.40 0.34 0.89
N ILE A 145 14.59 -0.41 0.14
CA ILE A 145 13.45 0.13 -0.61
C ILE A 145 12.36 0.60 0.35
N VAL A 146 11.99 -0.24 1.31
CA VAL A 146 10.91 0.06 2.27
C VAL A 146 11.24 1.26 3.15
N MET A 147 12.50 1.45 3.51
CA MET A 147 12.98 2.58 4.32
C MET A 147 12.66 3.93 3.68
N VAL A 148 12.77 4.04 2.36
CA VAL A 148 12.50 5.31 1.63
C VAL A 148 11.07 5.79 1.87
N PHE A 149 10.11 4.88 1.85
CA PHE A 149 8.69 5.18 2.08
C PHE A 149 8.37 5.30 3.58
N LEU A 150 9.01 4.48 4.39
CA LEU A 150 8.81 4.48 5.83
C LEU A 150 9.23 5.82 6.47
N LEU A 151 10.39 6.36 6.08
CA LEU A 151 10.86 7.67 6.53
C LEU A 151 9.85 8.79 6.21
N ARG A 152 9.19 8.71 5.07
CA ARG A 152 8.14 9.66 4.68
C ARG A 152 6.88 9.51 5.52
N LYS A 153 6.57 8.28 5.94
CA LYS A 153 5.32 7.96 6.65
C LYS A 153 5.41 8.30 8.14
N ILE A 154 6.50 7.93 8.81
CA ILE A 154 6.61 8.03 10.28
C ILE A 154 7.77 8.91 10.77
N GLY A 155 8.56 9.46 9.84
CA GLY A 155 9.72 10.29 10.18
C GLY A 155 10.93 9.48 10.67
N GLU A 156 12.06 10.16 10.81
CA GLU A 156 13.36 9.52 11.04
C GLU A 156 13.44 8.83 12.40
N GLN A 157 12.99 9.48 13.48
CA GLN A 157 13.14 8.93 14.83
C GLN A 157 12.37 7.63 15.02
N ALA A 158 11.13 7.57 14.57
CA ALA A 158 10.32 6.37 14.64
C ALA A 158 10.87 5.25 13.72
N ALA A 159 11.30 5.63 12.51
CA ALA A 159 11.91 4.68 11.58
C ALA A 159 13.21 4.07 12.14
N ARG A 160 14.09 4.87 12.76
CA ARG A 160 15.32 4.38 13.41
C ARG A 160 15.02 3.32 14.46
N ARG A 161 13.99 3.53 15.29
CA ARG A 161 13.59 2.59 16.35
C ARG A 161 13.34 1.19 15.78
N ILE A 162 12.58 1.06 14.70
CA ILE A 162 12.16 -0.23 14.17
C ILE A 162 13.13 -0.82 13.14
N LEU A 163 13.81 0.03 12.35
CA LEU A 163 14.72 -0.45 11.32
C LEU A 163 16.08 -0.90 11.88
N LEU A 164 16.60 -0.25 12.92
CA LEU A 164 17.92 -0.57 13.47
C LEU A 164 17.88 -1.75 14.45
N THR A 165 16.74 -1.99 15.12
CA THR A 165 16.59 -3.11 16.02
C THR A 165 16.15 -4.38 15.31
N GLY A 166 15.32 -4.24 14.27
CA GLY A 166 14.69 -5.36 13.58
C GLY A 166 13.72 -6.14 14.47
N ASP A 167 13.26 -5.55 15.57
CA ASP A 167 12.38 -6.21 16.52
C ASP A 167 10.97 -6.36 15.97
N VAL A 168 10.30 -7.43 16.44
CA VAL A 168 8.88 -7.62 16.18
C VAL A 168 8.10 -6.68 17.10
N PHE A 169 7.13 -5.98 16.54
CA PHE A 169 6.22 -5.10 17.27
C PHE A 169 4.75 -5.45 16.98
N ASP A 170 3.91 -5.13 17.93
CA ASP A 170 2.47 -5.40 17.89
C ASP A 170 1.68 -4.28 17.18
N VAL A 171 0.38 -4.47 17.08
CA VAL A 171 -0.53 -3.55 16.42
C VAL A 171 -0.68 -2.22 17.16
N GLU A 172 -0.60 -2.24 18.49
CA GLU A 172 -0.65 -1.03 19.31
C GLU A 172 0.54 -0.14 19.00
N THR A 173 1.74 -0.71 19.03
CA THR A 173 2.98 0.00 18.61
C THR A 173 2.89 0.48 17.17
N ALA A 174 2.39 -0.35 16.25
CA ALA A 174 2.21 0.04 14.84
C ALA A 174 1.25 1.23 14.69
N LYS A 175 0.19 1.27 15.50
CA LYS A 175 -0.78 2.37 15.53
C LYS A 175 -0.19 3.64 16.14
N GLU A 176 0.54 3.53 17.25
CA GLU A 176 1.24 4.65 17.87
C GLU A 176 2.25 5.30 16.93
N LEU A 177 2.95 4.50 16.14
CA LEU A 177 3.89 4.95 15.11
C LEU A 177 3.22 5.55 13.87
N GLY A 178 1.90 5.44 13.73
CA GLY A 178 1.16 5.91 12.55
C GLY A 178 1.31 5.00 11.33
N LEU A 179 1.72 3.75 11.51
CA LEU A 179 1.85 2.76 10.43
C LEU A 179 0.52 2.15 10.02
N ILE A 180 -0.40 1.98 10.97
CA ILE A 180 -1.72 1.42 10.73
C ILE A 180 -2.83 2.41 11.10
N HIS A 181 -3.96 2.30 10.39
CA HIS A 181 -5.10 3.20 10.53
C HIS A 181 -6.01 2.81 11.70
N ALA A 182 -6.38 1.54 11.78
CA ALA A 182 -7.23 1.01 12.85
C ALA A 182 -6.97 -0.47 13.10
N ILE A 183 -7.39 -0.92 14.29
CA ILE A 183 -7.28 -2.30 14.76
C ILE A 183 -8.70 -2.81 14.99
N TYR A 184 -8.97 -4.05 14.60
CA TYR A 184 -10.25 -4.71 14.77
C TYR A 184 -10.05 -6.18 15.18
N GLU A 185 -11.10 -6.80 15.69
CA GLU A 185 -11.13 -8.26 15.84
C GLU A 185 -11.10 -8.93 14.46
N THR A 186 -10.45 -10.09 14.35
CA THR A 186 -10.28 -10.83 13.09
C THR A 186 -11.61 -11.06 12.38
N GLU A 187 -12.65 -11.40 13.13
CA GLU A 187 -13.97 -11.78 12.61
C GLU A 187 -14.69 -10.62 11.91
N ILE A 188 -14.39 -9.38 12.28
CA ILE A 188 -15.02 -8.18 11.70
C ILE A 188 -14.10 -7.34 10.84
N LEU A 189 -12.81 -7.70 10.75
CA LEU A 189 -11.81 -6.92 10.04
C LEU A 189 -12.20 -6.67 8.57
N GLU A 190 -12.59 -7.73 7.84
CA GLU A 190 -12.97 -7.61 6.43
C GLU A 190 -14.22 -6.74 6.25
N GLU A 191 -15.22 -6.89 7.14
CA GLU A 191 -16.40 -6.03 7.13
C GLU A 191 -16.05 -4.55 7.33
N LYS A 192 -15.18 -4.24 8.30
CA LYS A 192 -14.74 -2.86 8.59
C LYS A 192 -13.91 -2.26 7.47
N VAL A 193 -13.05 -3.03 6.83
CA VAL A 193 -12.31 -2.62 5.64
C VAL A 193 -13.27 -2.35 4.47
N LYS A 194 -14.25 -3.23 4.25
CA LYS A 194 -15.29 -3.05 3.23
C LYS A 194 -16.12 -1.79 3.47
N GLU A 195 -16.59 -1.57 4.71
CA GLU A 195 -17.34 -0.35 5.08
C GLU A 195 -16.53 0.91 4.77
N PHE A 196 -15.24 0.92 5.12
CA PHE A 196 -14.35 2.05 4.84
C PHE A 196 -14.15 2.28 3.34
N ALA A 197 -13.88 1.21 2.58
CA ALA A 197 -13.71 1.29 1.13
C ALA A 197 -14.98 1.78 0.44
N LEU A 198 -16.16 1.26 0.82
CA LEU A 198 -17.46 1.71 0.31
C LEU A 198 -17.73 3.19 0.64
N ARG A 199 -17.31 3.67 1.80
CA ARG A 199 -17.39 5.08 2.16
C ARG A 199 -16.58 5.93 1.18
N LEU A 200 -15.34 5.54 0.85
CA LEU A 200 -14.53 6.21 -0.17
C LEU A 200 -15.22 6.14 -1.54
N CYS A 201 -15.79 4.99 -1.91
CA CYS A 201 -16.49 4.83 -3.17
C CYS A 201 -17.68 5.78 -3.32
N LYS A 202 -18.46 5.98 -2.26
CA LYS A 202 -19.75 6.70 -2.29
C LYS A 202 -19.66 8.17 -1.95
N GLN A 203 -18.67 8.58 -1.12
CA GLN A 203 -18.63 9.92 -0.52
C GLN A 203 -17.51 10.82 -1.07
N THR A 204 -16.62 10.30 -1.91
CA THR A 204 -15.48 11.09 -2.44
C THR A 204 -15.43 11.05 -3.95
N SER A 205 -14.96 12.11 -4.60
CA SER A 205 -14.69 12.13 -6.03
C SER A 205 -13.44 11.30 -6.35
N ALA A 206 -13.52 10.43 -7.36
CA ALA A 206 -12.38 9.64 -7.82
C ALA A 206 -11.23 10.53 -8.32
N GLN A 207 -11.57 11.58 -9.07
CA GLN A 207 -10.61 12.54 -9.58
C GLN A 207 -9.92 13.32 -8.46
N SER A 208 -10.67 13.76 -7.43
CA SER A 208 -10.07 14.47 -6.29
C SER A 208 -9.16 13.57 -5.47
N LEU A 209 -9.51 12.29 -5.30
CA LEU A 209 -8.63 11.32 -4.63
C LEU A 209 -7.31 11.14 -5.40
N ALA A 210 -7.39 10.96 -6.73
CA ALA A 210 -6.21 10.79 -7.59
C ALA A 210 -5.29 12.01 -7.51
N LEU A 211 -5.83 13.23 -7.68
CA LEU A 211 -5.05 14.47 -7.59
C LEU A 211 -4.46 14.67 -6.19
N THR A 212 -5.19 14.33 -5.13
CA THR A 212 -4.68 14.43 -3.76
C THR A 212 -3.51 13.48 -3.52
N LYS A 213 -3.60 12.22 -3.96
CA LYS A 213 -2.50 11.26 -3.87
C LYS A 213 -1.28 11.72 -4.67
N GLU A 214 -1.49 12.18 -5.91
CA GLU A 214 -0.42 12.74 -6.74
C GLU A 214 0.29 13.89 -6.00
N MET A 215 -0.46 14.81 -5.42
CA MET A 215 0.12 15.91 -4.65
C MET A 215 0.91 15.44 -3.44
N ILE A 216 0.38 14.49 -2.66
CA ILE A 216 1.08 13.94 -1.48
C ILE A 216 2.45 13.36 -1.89
N SER A 217 2.54 12.64 -3.00
CA SER A 217 3.81 12.06 -3.48
C SER A 217 4.78 13.12 -4.01
N LYS A 218 4.28 14.15 -4.71
CA LYS A 218 5.10 15.16 -5.37
C LYS A 218 5.66 16.21 -4.41
N VAL A 219 4.82 16.78 -3.54
CA VAL A 219 5.23 17.89 -2.67
C VAL A 219 6.33 17.52 -1.68
N GLN A 220 6.42 16.24 -1.29
CA GLN A 220 7.47 15.76 -0.39
C GLN A 220 8.88 15.77 -1.01
N ASN A 221 8.98 15.92 -2.33
CA ASN A 221 10.25 15.95 -3.06
C ASN A 221 10.64 17.36 -3.50
N LEU A 222 9.85 18.39 -3.16
CA LEU A 222 10.02 19.76 -3.59
C LEU A 222 10.42 20.67 -2.43
N GLY A 223 11.17 21.73 -2.72
CA GLY A 223 11.34 22.84 -1.80
C GLY A 223 10.04 23.57 -1.55
N LEU A 224 9.94 24.32 -0.44
CA LEU A 224 8.68 24.95 -0.01
C LEU A 224 8.02 25.80 -1.11
N TYR A 225 8.78 26.64 -1.79
CA TYR A 225 8.23 27.54 -2.83
C TYR A 225 7.78 26.77 -4.08
N ASP A 226 8.55 25.78 -4.51
CA ASP A 226 8.20 24.92 -5.64
C ASP A 226 6.97 24.06 -5.32
N ALA A 227 6.86 23.55 -4.07
CA ALA A 227 5.70 22.83 -3.59
C ALA A 227 4.43 23.69 -3.60
N LEU A 228 4.53 24.97 -3.17
CA LEU A 228 3.41 25.92 -3.19
C LEU A 228 3.01 26.30 -4.62
N GLN A 229 3.98 26.50 -5.51
CA GLN A 229 3.70 26.74 -6.93
C GLN A 229 2.94 25.57 -7.54
N TYR A 230 3.46 24.35 -7.37
CA TYR A 230 2.82 23.13 -7.85
C TYR A 230 1.41 22.95 -7.25
N ALA A 231 1.24 23.20 -5.96
CA ALA A 231 -0.07 23.12 -5.30
C ALA A 231 -1.08 24.12 -5.86
N SER A 232 -0.63 25.33 -6.22
CA SER A 232 -1.50 26.36 -6.83
C SER A 232 -1.98 25.94 -8.22
N GLU A 233 -1.08 25.34 -9.03
CA GLU A 233 -1.41 24.81 -10.36
C GLU A 233 -2.41 23.65 -10.26
N MET A 234 -2.16 22.70 -9.34
CA MET A 234 -3.05 21.56 -9.11
C MET A 234 -4.42 22.00 -8.57
N ASN A 235 -4.47 23.02 -7.71
CA ASN A 235 -5.72 23.58 -7.22
C ASN A 235 -6.52 24.22 -8.37
N ALA A 236 -5.87 24.98 -9.26
CA ALA A 236 -6.52 25.55 -10.44
C ALA A 236 -7.07 24.45 -11.36
N LYS A 237 -6.29 23.39 -11.62
CA LYS A 237 -6.69 22.21 -12.38
C LYS A 237 -7.91 21.53 -11.76
N ALA A 238 -7.89 21.29 -10.43
CA ALA A 238 -9.00 20.68 -9.72
C ALA A 238 -10.28 21.51 -9.83
N ARG A 239 -10.21 22.85 -9.69
CA ARG A 239 -11.36 23.76 -9.82
C ARG A 239 -11.99 23.74 -11.22
N ALA A 240 -11.20 23.47 -12.25
CA ALA A 240 -11.70 23.38 -13.61
C ALA A 240 -12.42 22.04 -13.91
N SER A 241 -12.29 21.05 -13.05
CA SER A 241 -12.83 19.71 -13.25
C SER A 241 -14.35 19.64 -13.11
N ASP A 242 -14.96 18.68 -13.81
CA ASP A 242 -16.40 18.45 -13.74
C ASP A 242 -16.83 17.95 -12.34
N ASP A 243 -16.02 17.11 -11.70
CA ASP A 243 -16.28 16.65 -10.35
C ASP A 243 -16.32 17.84 -9.35
N CYS A 244 -15.39 18.79 -9.45
CA CYS A 244 -15.39 19.97 -8.60
C CYS A 244 -16.63 20.84 -8.82
N LYS A 245 -17.00 21.12 -10.08
CA LYS A 245 -18.20 21.88 -10.42
C LYS A 245 -19.47 21.22 -9.92
N LYS A 246 -19.59 19.90 -10.13
CA LYS A 246 -20.71 19.06 -9.64
C LYS A 246 -20.79 19.08 -8.12
N GLY A 247 -19.64 18.91 -7.44
CA GLY A 247 -19.57 18.95 -5.97
C GLY A 247 -19.99 20.29 -5.38
N ILE A 248 -19.48 21.39 -5.94
CA ILE A 248 -19.83 22.75 -5.52
C ILE A 248 -21.33 23.03 -5.74
N SER A 249 -21.87 22.67 -6.91
CA SER A 249 -23.29 22.84 -7.21
C SER A 249 -24.18 22.10 -6.20
N ALA A 250 -23.90 20.83 -5.94
CA ALA A 250 -24.65 20.04 -4.98
C ALA A 250 -24.56 20.62 -3.56
N PHE A 251 -23.37 21.09 -3.14
CA PHE A 251 -23.18 21.72 -1.84
C PHE A 251 -24.01 23.02 -1.69
N LEU A 252 -24.00 23.89 -2.69
CA LEU A 252 -24.75 25.14 -2.68
C LEU A 252 -26.27 24.92 -2.67
N ASN A 253 -26.72 23.87 -3.40
CA ASN A 253 -28.13 23.50 -3.48
C ASN A 253 -28.59 22.62 -2.29
N LYS A 254 -27.69 22.28 -1.36
CA LYS A 254 -27.96 21.34 -0.24
C LYS A 254 -28.43 19.95 -0.70
N GLU A 255 -27.95 19.52 -1.87
CA GLU A 255 -28.25 18.22 -2.43
C GLU A 255 -27.30 17.15 -1.88
N LYS A 256 -27.80 15.93 -1.69
CA LYS A 256 -26.96 14.79 -1.29
C LYS A 256 -26.28 14.21 -2.54
N LEU A 257 -24.99 14.42 -2.65
CA LEU A 257 -24.19 13.90 -3.75
C LEU A 257 -23.71 12.48 -3.45
N GLN A 258 -23.83 11.62 -4.44
CA GLN A 258 -23.17 10.30 -4.50
C GLN A 258 -22.21 10.28 -5.69
N TRP A 259 -21.00 9.76 -5.46
CA TRP A 259 -19.91 9.71 -6.43
C TRP A 259 -19.77 8.35 -7.12
#